data_f025964163921c89ff74ffddb46662fa
#
_entry.id   f025964163921c89ff74ffddb46662fa
#
_cell.length_a   1.000
_cell.length_b   1.000
_cell.length_c   1.000
_cell.angle_alpha   90.00
_cell.angle_beta   90.00
_cell.angle_gamma   90.00
#
_symmetry.space_group_name_H-M   'P 1'
#
loop_
_entity.id
_entity.type
_entity.pdbx_description
1 polymer ?
#
loop_
_entity_poly.entity_id
_entity_poly.type
_entity_poly.pdbx_seq_one_letter_code
_entity_poly.pdbx_strand_id
1 'polypeptide(L)'
;MHEMQSADANLLLALDALLREGSVTGAARRMNVTPPAMSHTLARLRAAVGDPLFVRAGNRLVPTPRAVGMRERVGRVAGEIDALLRPEQPLNVATLERTFVIRSSDAVIVTLGRALEGVVRREAPRVALHFVASADGIDIDLDIGVQHGRGPDIRIQRLYHDEIVPVVRRDHPWAHRRLTPERLAALELIAVKTKTRSNEKPVKNQPPPSRVVPSYLAAVSLVRESDAYTVLPSRLAAVVLDTFGLRRLTVTGEPAKIAIAQAWSPRFDNDAGHTWLRGCVRRAREAR
;
A
#
# COMPACT_ATOMS: atom_id res chain seq x y z
N MET A 1 37.09 -4.80 18.65
CA MET A 1 36.21 -4.58 17.47
C MET A 1 36.53 -5.70 16.50
N HIS A 2 35.74 -6.80 16.50
CA HIS A 2 35.91 -7.88 15.53
C HIS A 2 35.36 -7.35 14.20
N GLU A 3 36.24 -7.10 13.24
CA GLU A 3 35.80 -6.98 11.84
C GLU A 3 35.01 -8.24 11.50
N MET A 4 33.74 -8.10 11.23
CA MET A 4 32.95 -9.14 10.57
C MET A 4 33.58 -9.36 9.19
N GLN A 5 34.54 -10.30 9.11
CA GLN A 5 34.91 -10.87 7.81
C GLN A 5 33.61 -11.35 7.18
N SER A 6 33.29 -10.82 6.01
CA SER A 6 32.11 -11.17 5.24
C SER A 6 32.01 -12.70 5.16
N ALA A 7 31.14 -13.29 5.98
CA ALA A 7 30.90 -14.72 5.97
C ALA A 7 30.27 -15.05 4.62
N ASP A 8 31.00 -15.70 3.76
CA ASP A 8 30.52 -16.18 2.45
C ASP A 8 29.42 -17.23 2.70
N ALA A 9 28.16 -16.88 2.48
CA ALA A 9 27.02 -17.75 2.69
C ALA A 9 27.16 -19.06 1.88
N ASN A 10 27.83 -19.01 0.75
CA ASN A 10 28.11 -20.22 -0.06
C ASN A 10 29.02 -21.23 0.69
N LEU A 11 29.90 -20.74 1.57
CA LEU A 11 30.71 -21.65 2.40
C LEU A 11 29.85 -22.43 3.40
N LEU A 12 28.84 -21.79 3.98
CA LEU A 12 27.90 -22.45 4.90
C LEU A 12 27.02 -23.47 4.18
N LEU A 13 26.53 -23.14 3.00
CA LEU A 13 25.75 -24.07 2.16
C LEU A 13 26.60 -25.25 1.71
N ALA A 14 27.87 -25.02 1.34
CA ALA A 14 28.80 -26.11 0.99
C ALA A 14 29.09 -27.00 2.20
N LEU A 15 29.26 -26.46 3.40
CA LEU A 15 29.45 -27.23 4.61
C LEU A 15 28.21 -28.10 4.93
N ASP A 16 27.00 -27.56 4.78
CA ASP A 16 25.75 -28.34 4.93
C ASP A 16 25.73 -29.52 3.94
N ALA A 17 26.01 -29.23 2.67
CA ALA A 17 26.05 -30.25 1.63
C ALA A 17 27.09 -31.37 1.92
N LEU A 18 28.31 -31.01 2.36
CA LEU A 18 29.35 -31.96 2.74
C LEU A 18 28.98 -32.81 3.97
N LEU A 19 28.35 -32.18 4.98
CA LEU A 19 27.87 -32.86 6.19
C LEU A 19 26.74 -33.86 5.90
N ARG A 20 25.89 -33.57 4.93
CA ARG A 20 24.79 -34.45 4.50
C ARG A 20 25.28 -35.61 3.62
N GLU A 21 26.09 -35.29 2.62
CA GLU A 21 26.47 -36.23 1.58
C GLU A 21 27.71 -37.13 1.96
N GLY A 22 28.51 -36.69 2.92
CA GLY A 22 29.70 -37.43 3.35
C GLY A 22 30.73 -37.66 2.22
N SER A 23 30.62 -36.93 1.11
CA SER A 23 31.53 -37.01 -0.04
C SER A 23 31.59 -35.70 -0.81
N VAL A 24 32.80 -35.39 -1.35
CA VAL A 24 32.97 -34.17 -2.20
C VAL A 24 32.12 -34.25 -3.46
N THR A 25 32.07 -35.43 -4.10
CA THR A 25 31.29 -35.62 -5.32
C THR A 25 29.79 -35.51 -5.09
N GLY A 26 29.27 -36.04 -3.98
CA GLY A 26 27.88 -35.90 -3.59
C GLY A 26 27.53 -34.44 -3.30
N ALA A 27 28.35 -33.77 -2.50
CA ALA A 27 28.15 -32.35 -2.18
C ALA A 27 28.25 -31.46 -3.43
N ALA A 28 29.17 -31.73 -4.35
CA ALA A 28 29.29 -31.02 -5.62
C ALA A 28 28.01 -31.15 -6.47
N ARG A 29 27.47 -32.37 -6.59
CA ARG A 29 26.20 -32.63 -7.29
C ARG A 29 25.04 -31.88 -6.65
N ARG A 30 24.92 -31.93 -5.31
CA ARG A 30 23.87 -31.26 -4.57
C ARG A 30 23.88 -29.75 -4.78
N MET A 31 25.07 -29.14 -4.87
CA MET A 31 25.24 -27.70 -5.07
C MET A 31 25.37 -27.29 -6.55
N ASN A 32 25.21 -28.22 -7.48
CA ASN A 32 25.35 -27.99 -8.92
C ASN A 32 26.68 -27.33 -9.30
N VAL A 33 27.78 -27.80 -8.70
CA VAL A 33 29.16 -27.39 -8.99
C VAL A 33 30.02 -28.58 -9.38
N THR A 34 31.23 -28.32 -9.89
CA THR A 34 32.18 -29.39 -10.20
C THR A 34 32.90 -29.92 -8.95
N PRO A 35 33.31 -31.20 -8.89
CA PRO A 35 34.08 -31.74 -7.76
C PRO A 35 35.37 -30.96 -7.44
N PRO A 36 36.17 -30.48 -8.44
CA PRO A 36 37.28 -29.58 -8.17
C PRO A 36 36.89 -28.29 -7.46
N ALA A 37 35.79 -27.64 -7.90
CA ALA A 37 35.26 -26.41 -7.26
C ALA A 37 34.85 -26.69 -5.80
N MET A 38 34.17 -27.80 -5.54
CA MET A 38 33.79 -28.19 -4.17
C MET A 38 35.04 -28.50 -3.31
N SER A 39 36.08 -29.11 -3.88
CA SER A 39 37.36 -29.35 -3.18
C SER A 39 38.02 -28.02 -2.79
N HIS A 40 38.03 -27.05 -3.69
CA HIS A 40 38.54 -25.70 -3.40
C HIS A 40 37.72 -25.02 -2.32
N THR A 41 36.38 -25.13 -2.36
CA THR A 41 35.47 -24.60 -1.33
C THR A 41 35.74 -25.25 0.03
N LEU A 42 36.01 -26.57 0.08
CA LEU A 42 36.39 -27.26 1.32
C LEU A 42 37.72 -26.76 1.87
N ALA A 43 38.70 -26.45 1.00
CA ALA A 43 39.97 -25.85 1.45
C ALA A 43 39.75 -24.46 2.08
N ARG A 44 38.89 -23.62 1.48
CA ARG A 44 38.50 -22.33 2.06
C ARG A 44 37.77 -22.49 3.39
N LEU A 45 36.87 -23.45 3.51
CA LEU A 45 36.17 -23.78 4.76
C LEU A 45 37.16 -24.14 5.89
N ARG A 46 38.13 -24.98 5.57
CA ARG A 46 39.22 -25.38 6.53
C ARG A 46 40.00 -24.17 7.03
N ALA A 47 40.35 -23.26 6.13
CA ALA A 47 41.05 -22.03 6.48
C ALA A 47 40.18 -21.12 7.36
N ALA A 48 38.90 -20.95 7.01
CA ALA A 48 37.98 -20.09 7.73
C ALA A 48 37.62 -20.60 9.13
N VAL A 49 37.51 -21.94 9.30
CA VAL A 49 37.11 -22.54 10.57
C VAL A 49 38.33 -22.89 11.45
N GLY A 50 39.52 -23.01 10.84
CA GLY A 50 40.73 -23.45 11.53
C GLY A 50 40.66 -24.94 11.97
N ASP A 51 39.93 -25.75 11.20
CA ASP A 51 39.73 -27.19 11.47
C ASP A 51 39.72 -27.96 10.15
N PRO A 52 40.27 -29.19 10.08
CA PRO A 52 40.20 -30.04 8.86
C PRO A 52 38.77 -30.33 8.40
N LEU A 53 37.76 -30.22 9.27
CA LEU A 53 36.35 -30.50 9.09
C LEU A 53 36.01 -31.91 8.65
N PHE A 54 36.78 -32.46 7.71
CA PHE A 54 36.62 -33.82 7.22
C PHE A 54 38.00 -34.47 7.00
N VAL A 55 38.13 -35.74 7.43
CA VAL A 55 39.29 -36.60 7.19
C VAL A 55 38.90 -37.76 6.28
N ARG A 56 39.85 -38.28 5.52
CA ARG A 56 39.61 -39.47 4.69
C ARG A 56 39.75 -40.74 5.53
N ALA A 57 38.74 -41.59 5.47
CA ALA A 57 38.76 -42.96 6.00
C ALA A 57 38.35 -43.90 4.84
N GLY A 58 39.36 -44.47 4.16
CA GLY A 58 39.17 -45.19 2.91
C GLY A 58 38.59 -44.30 1.81
N ASN A 59 37.47 -44.69 1.20
CA ASN A 59 36.78 -43.92 0.16
C ASN A 59 35.74 -42.90 0.69
N ARG A 60 35.62 -42.71 2.01
CA ARG A 60 34.63 -41.81 2.63
C ARG A 60 35.30 -40.61 3.29
N LEU A 61 34.56 -39.51 3.33
CA LEU A 61 34.87 -38.36 4.16
C LEU A 61 34.17 -38.55 5.50
N VAL A 62 34.96 -38.56 6.59
CA VAL A 62 34.45 -38.64 7.95
C VAL A 62 34.58 -37.26 8.59
N PRO A 63 33.49 -36.70 9.13
CA PRO A 63 33.52 -35.36 9.76
C PRO A 63 34.30 -35.41 11.08
N THR A 64 35.05 -34.35 11.38
CA THR A 64 35.68 -34.14 12.69
C THR A 64 34.63 -33.92 13.79
N PRO A 65 34.97 -34.12 15.08
CA PRO A 65 34.06 -33.76 16.17
C PRO A 65 33.53 -32.32 16.10
N ARG A 66 34.39 -31.40 15.66
CA ARG A 66 34.00 -29.98 15.45
C ARG A 66 32.96 -29.84 14.33
N ALA A 67 33.15 -30.51 13.19
CA ALA A 67 32.20 -30.51 12.09
C ALA A 67 30.86 -31.14 12.50
N VAL A 68 30.89 -32.22 13.27
CA VAL A 68 29.68 -32.85 13.83
C VAL A 68 28.93 -31.87 14.74
N GLY A 69 29.63 -31.17 15.62
CA GLY A 69 29.05 -30.16 16.52
C GLY A 69 28.44 -28.95 15.80
N MET A 70 28.89 -28.69 14.56
CA MET A 70 28.34 -27.61 13.71
C MET A 70 27.07 -28.01 12.93
N ARG A 71 26.83 -29.32 12.73
CA ARG A 71 25.83 -29.88 11.82
C ARG A 71 24.43 -29.24 11.99
N GLU A 72 23.92 -29.23 13.22
CA GLU A 72 22.58 -28.71 13.50
C GLU A 72 22.48 -27.21 13.21
N ARG A 73 23.48 -26.43 13.63
CA ARG A 73 23.49 -24.97 13.42
C ARG A 73 23.61 -24.60 11.95
N VAL A 74 24.47 -25.26 11.23
CA VAL A 74 24.71 -25.08 9.78
C VAL A 74 23.42 -25.46 9.00
N GLY A 75 22.81 -26.60 9.33
CA GLY A 75 21.56 -27.03 8.71
C GLY A 75 20.41 -26.07 8.92
N ARG A 76 20.32 -25.45 10.11
CA ARG A 76 19.30 -24.41 10.40
C ARG A 76 19.51 -23.17 9.56
N VAL A 77 20.72 -22.62 9.52
CA VAL A 77 21.06 -21.44 8.71
C VAL A 77 20.84 -21.71 7.22
N ALA A 78 21.26 -22.87 6.71
CA ALA A 78 21.05 -23.27 5.32
C ALA A 78 19.54 -23.33 4.99
N GLY A 79 18.72 -23.87 5.91
CA GLY A 79 17.27 -23.92 5.77
C GLY A 79 16.62 -22.52 5.78
N GLU A 80 17.11 -21.62 6.59
CA GLU A 80 16.64 -20.20 6.62
C GLU A 80 16.97 -19.47 5.32
N ILE A 81 18.18 -19.64 4.79
CA ILE A 81 18.58 -19.07 3.49
C ILE A 81 17.67 -19.62 2.38
N ASP A 82 17.42 -20.93 2.34
CA ASP A 82 16.53 -21.55 1.35
C ASP A 82 15.10 -21.04 1.48
N ALA A 83 14.60 -20.86 2.72
CA ALA A 83 13.27 -20.32 2.97
C ALA A 83 13.11 -18.86 2.48
N LEU A 84 14.14 -18.02 2.66
CA LEU A 84 14.15 -16.64 2.19
C LEU A 84 14.16 -16.52 0.66
N LEU A 85 14.78 -17.47 -0.03
CA LEU A 85 14.91 -17.47 -1.50
C LEU A 85 13.79 -18.23 -2.22
N ARG A 86 12.91 -18.91 -1.48
CA ARG A 86 11.74 -19.58 -2.09
C ARG A 86 10.79 -18.56 -2.65
N PRO A 87 10.18 -18.83 -3.82
CA PRO A 87 9.04 -18.06 -4.28
C PRO A 87 7.96 -18.02 -3.20
N GLU A 88 7.37 -16.85 -2.99
CA GLU A 88 6.25 -16.71 -2.05
C GLU A 88 5.15 -17.72 -2.38
N GLN A 89 4.66 -18.41 -1.37
CA GLN A 89 3.51 -19.30 -1.55
C GLN A 89 2.28 -18.48 -1.97
N PRO A 90 1.33 -19.10 -2.72
CA PRO A 90 0.09 -18.42 -3.05
C PRO A 90 -0.55 -17.81 -1.80
N LEU A 91 -0.90 -16.52 -1.88
CA LEU A 91 -1.47 -15.79 -0.77
C LEU A 91 -2.75 -16.47 -0.26
N ASN A 92 -2.75 -16.90 0.98
CA ASN A 92 -3.98 -17.26 1.67
C ASN A 92 -4.56 -16.00 2.34
N VAL A 93 -5.53 -15.39 1.69
CA VAL A 93 -6.16 -14.15 2.12
C VAL A 93 -6.79 -14.27 3.50
N ALA A 94 -7.39 -15.44 3.83
CA ALA A 94 -8.07 -15.66 5.09
C ALA A 94 -7.14 -15.62 6.32
N THR A 95 -5.85 -15.89 6.11
CA THR A 95 -4.82 -15.85 7.16
C THR A 95 -3.92 -14.64 7.08
N LEU A 96 -4.15 -13.76 6.09
CA LEU A 96 -3.34 -12.54 5.92
C LEU A 96 -3.49 -11.64 7.14
N GLU A 97 -2.36 -11.35 7.78
CA GLU A 97 -2.25 -10.42 8.91
C GLU A 97 -1.37 -9.24 8.49
N ARG A 98 -2.01 -8.12 8.17
CA ARG A 98 -1.33 -6.91 7.67
C ARG A 98 -2.17 -5.67 7.93
N THR A 99 -1.51 -4.57 8.24
CA THR A 99 -2.10 -3.24 8.21
C THR A 99 -1.78 -2.58 6.88
N PHE A 100 -2.82 -2.12 6.18
CA PHE A 100 -2.66 -1.30 4.97
C PHE A 100 -2.94 0.16 5.29
N VAL A 101 -2.00 1.03 4.92
CA VAL A 101 -2.13 2.47 5.07
C VAL A 101 -2.68 3.06 3.77
N ILE A 102 -3.89 3.59 3.84
CA ILE A 102 -4.61 4.14 2.69
C ILE A 102 -4.72 5.66 2.85
N ARG A 103 -4.08 6.41 1.96
CA ARG A 103 -4.28 7.85 1.90
C ARG A 103 -5.56 8.17 1.15
N SER A 104 -6.43 8.97 1.77
CA SER A 104 -7.68 9.37 1.16
C SER A 104 -8.30 10.61 1.83
N SER A 105 -9.20 11.28 1.14
CA SER A 105 -10.04 12.32 1.75
C SER A 105 -11.20 11.70 2.52
N ASP A 106 -11.74 12.43 3.47
CA ASP A 106 -12.96 12.07 4.20
C ASP A 106 -14.15 11.80 3.25
N ALA A 107 -14.24 12.48 2.11
CA ALA A 107 -15.28 12.21 1.11
C ALA A 107 -15.23 10.77 0.59
N VAL A 108 -14.05 10.25 0.32
CA VAL A 108 -13.87 8.86 -0.14
C VAL A 108 -14.10 7.89 1.01
N ILE A 109 -13.62 8.21 2.21
CA ILE A 109 -13.80 7.38 3.41
C ILE A 109 -15.30 7.20 3.71
N VAL A 110 -16.07 8.30 3.71
CA VAL A 110 -17.51 8.27 3.97
C VAL A 110 -18.27 7.48 2.90
N THR A 111 -17.89 7.60 1.63
CA THR A 111 -18.64 7.01 0.51
C THR A 111 -18.22 5.56 0.18
N LEU A 112 -16.99 5.19 0.45
CA LEU A 112 -16.41 3.90 0.07
C LEU A 112 -15.98 3.05 1.27
N GLY A 113 -15.62 3.69 2.40
CA GLY A 113 -14.97 3.01 3.52
C GLY A 113 -15.78 1.86 4.09
N ARG A 114 -17.08 2.04 4.33
CA ARG A 114 -17.96 0.99 4.87
C ARG A 114 -18.04 -0.24 3.94
N ALA A 115 -18.18 -0.02 2.64
CA ALA A 115 -18.24 -1.10 1.67
C ALA A 115 -16.89 -1.84 1.57
N LEU A 116 -15.79 -1.09 1.57
CA LEU A 116 -14.44 -1.65 1.57
C LEU A 116 -14.17 -2.48 2.83
N GLU A 117 -14.48 -1.93 4.01
CA GLU A 117 -14.35 -2.65 5.28
C GLU A 117 -15.17 -3.95 5.27
N GLY A 118 -16.40 -3.89 4.77
CA GLY A 118 -17.26 -5.07 4.67
C GLY A 118 -16.68 -6.18 3.76
N VAL A 119 -16.03 -5.81 2.65
CA VAL A 119 -15.33 -6.75 1.76
C VAL A 119 -14.10 -7.33 2.48
N VAL A 120 -13.26 -6.48 3.05
CA VAL A 120 -12.01 -6.88 3.73
C VAL A 120 -12.30 -7.79 4.92
N ARG A 121 -13.26 -7.43 5.77
CA ARG A 121 -13.60 -8.22 6.97
C ARG A 121 -14.08 -9.64 6.63
N ARG A 122 -14.81 -9.80 5.52
CA ARG A 122 -15.28 -11.13 5.09
C ARG A 122 -14.17 -12.02 4.56
N GLU A 123 -13.20 -11.45 3.83
CA GLU A 123 -12.17 -12.22 3.13
C GLU A 123 -10.88 -12.36 3.94
N ALA A 124 -10.52 -11.33 4.72
CA ALA A 124 -9.29 -11.25 5.49
C ALA A 124 -9.54 -10.61 6.87
N PRO A 125 -10.12 -11.33 7.82
CA PRO A 125 -10.57 -10.78 9.12
C PRO A 125 -9.43 -10.23 9.99
N ARG A 126 -8.17 -10.57 9.70
CA ARG A 126 -6.98 -10.07 10.42
C ARG A 126 -6.31 -8.87 9.77
N VAL A 127 -6.84 -8.42 8.62
CA VAL A 127 -6.33 -7.22 7.95
C VAL A 127 -6.91 -5.97 8.61
N ALA A 128 -6.05 -5.00 8.89
CA ALA A 128 -6.43 -3.66 9.35
C ALA A 128 -6.30 -2.63 8.20
N LEU A 129 -7.24 -1.69 8.12
CA LEU A 129 -7.19 -0.56 7.20
C LEU A 129 -6.99 0.72 8.01
N HIS A 130 -5.88 1.43 7.78
CA HIS A 130 -5.59 2.72 8.36
C HIS A 130 -5.77 3.82 7.30
N PHE A 131 -6.78 4.67 7.48
CA PHE A 131 -6.99 5.81 6.59
C PHE A 131 -6.26 7.04 7.10
N VAL A 132 -5.49 7.70 6.23
CA VAL A 132 -4.74 8.92 6.53
C VAL A 132 -5.05 10.02 5.51
N ALA A 133 -5.10 11.26 5.96
CA ALA A 133 -5.31 12.40 5.07
C ALA A 133 -4.02 12.88 4.40
N SER A 134 -2.87 12.62 4.99
CA SER A 134 -1.54 13.04 4.54
C SER A 134 -0.54 11.90 4.61
N ALA A 135 0.52 12.01 3.80
CA ALA A 135 1.64 11.07 3.77
C ALA A 135 2.88 11.58 4.52
N ASP A 136 2.78 12.63 5.32
CA ASP A 136 3.93 13.27 5.98
C ASP A 136 4.63 12.27 6.91
N GLY A 137 5.76 11.70 6.46
CA GLY A 137 6.54 10.72 7.21
C GLY A 137 5.92 9.32 7.34
N ILE A 138 4.79 9.05 6.67
CA ILE A 138 4.09 7.77 6.71
C ILE A 138 4.24 7.07 5.35
N ASP A 139 4.64 5.81 5.36
CA ASP A 139 4.66 5.00 4.16
C ASP A 139 3.24 4.61 3.75
N ILE A 140 2.88 4.95 2.52
CA ILE A 140 1.52 4.75 1.98
C ILE A 140 1.52 3.52 1.07
N ASP A 141 0.65 2.56 1.37
CA ASP A 141 0.42 1.43 0.48
C ASP A 141 -0.43 1.88 -0.71
N LEU A 142 -1.57 2.51 -0.49
CA LEU A 142 -2.54 2.86 -1.52
C LEU A 142 -3.05 4.28 -1.35
N ASP A 143 -3.23 4.99 -2.45
CA ASP A 143 -3.84 6.30 -2.50
C ASP A 143 -5.17 6.23 -3.24
N ILE A 144 -6.25 6.72 -2.65
CA ILE A 144 -7.57 6.73 -3.28
C ILE A 144 -8.11 8.16 -3.30
N GLY A 145 -8.32 8.69 -4.50
CA GLY A 145 -8.82 10.06 -4.66
C GLY A 145 -8.64 10.59 -6.08
N VAL A 146 -8.72 11.91 -6.21
CA VAL A 146 -8.41 12.59 -7.47
C VAL A 146 -6.90 12.59 -7.64
N GLN A 147 -6.43 12.08 -8.77
CA GLN A 147 -5.00 11.98 -9.08
C GLN A 147 -4.58 13.13 -9.99
N HIS A 148 -3.70 13.98 -9.50
CA HIS A 148 -3.13 15.10 -10.24
C HIS A 148 -1.61 15.01 -10.23
N GLY A 149 -0.98 15.09 -11.41
CA GLY A 149 0.44 15.40 -11.59
C GLY A 149 1.42 14.56 -10.80
N ARG A 150 1.18 13.25 -10.64
CA ARG A 150 2.12 12.36 -9.96
C ARG A 150 3.27 12.00 -10.88
N GLY A 151 4.44 11.72 -10.28
CA GLY A 151 5.64 11.34 -11.02
C GLY A 151 5.42 10.10 -11.92
N PRO A 152 6.32 9.86 -12.88
CA PRO A 152 6.20 8.80 -13.89
C PRO A 152 6.13 7.38 -13.29
N ASP A 153 6.56 7.22 -12.05
CA ASP A 153 6.69 5.91 -11.41
C ASP A 153 5.47 5.50 -10.57
N ILE A 154 4.32 6.18 -10.71
CA ILE A 154 3.10 5.84 -9.98
C ILE A 154 2.11 5.12 -10.90
N ARG A 155 1.66 3.95 -10.49
CA ARG A 155 0.56 3.23 -11.14
C ARG A 155 -0.77 3.88 -10.77
N ILE A 156 -1.62 4.12 -11.77
CA ILE A 156 -2.94 4.74 -11.57
C ILE A 156 -4.00 3.86 -12.24
N GLN A 157 -5.04 3.53 -11.49
CA GLN A 157 -6.20 2.83 -12.00
C GLN A 157 -7.48 3.58 -11.63
N ARG A 158 -8.23 4.01 -12.66
CA ARG A 158 -9.50 4.71 -12.46
C ARG A 158 -10.53 3.79 -11.82
N LEU A 159 -11.25 4.33 -10.86
CA LEU A 159 -12.35 3.67 -10.15
C LEU A 159 -13.70 4.10 -10.71
N TYR A 160 -14.01 5.40 -10.64
CA TYR A 160 -15.28 5.96 -11.12
C TYR A 160 -15.16 7.45 -11.42
N HIS A 161 -16.17 7.98 -12.08
CA HIS A 161 -16.40 9.42 -12.22
C HIS A 161 -17.41 9.89 -11.17
N ASP A 162 -17.24 11.12 -10.71
CA ASP A 162 -18.16 11.80 -9.82
C ASP A 162 -18.36 13.23 -10.30
N GLU A 163 -19.41 13.89 -9.85
CA GLU A 163 -19.71 15.27 -10.14
C GLU A 163 -19.49 16.14 -8.91
N ILE A 164 -19.09 17.38 -9.10
CA ILE A 164 -19.00 18.36 -8.04
C ILE A 164 -20.29 19.17 -8.00
N VAL A 165 -20.95 19.16 -6.84
CA VAL A 165 -22.22 19.82 -6.65
C VAL A 165 -22.14 20.86 -5.54
N PRO A 166 -22.66 22.09 -5.74
CA PRO A 166 -22.73 23.10 -4.70
C PRO A 166 -23.86 22.75 -3.72
N VAL A 167 -23.60 22.97 -2.43
CA VAL A 167 -24.54 22.72 -1.34
C VAL A 167 -24.59 23.88 -0.38
N VAL A 168 -25.78 24.11 0.19
CA VAL A 168 -26.11 25.16 1.19
C VAL A 168 -26.91 24.54 2.32
N ARG A 169 -27.13 25.29 3.40
CA ARG A 169 -28.13 24.90 4.42
C ARG A 169 -29.54 24.80 3.81
N ARG A 170 -30.40 23.93 4.38
CA ARG A 170 -31.73 23.62 3.84
C ARG A 170 -32.61 24.86 3.64
N ASP A 171 -32.54 25.79 4.58
CA ASP A 171 -33.38 27.02 4.60
C ASP A 171 -32.68 28.24 3.98
N HIS A 172 -31.64 28.01 3.18
CA HIS A 172 -30.94 29.08 2.49
C HIS A 172 -31.84 29.77 1.49
N PRO A 173 -31.79 31.14 1.36
CA PRO A 173 -32.68 31.90 0.47
C PRO A 173 -32.70 31.45 -0.99
N TRP A 174 -31.61 30.82 -1.44
CA TRP A 174 -31.45 30.28 -2.80
C TRP A 174 -31.66 28.76 -2.91
N ALA A 175 -32.00 28.08 -1.83
CA ALA A 175 -32.11 26.61 -1.80
C ALA A 175 -33.11 26.03 -2.81
N HIS A 176 -34.13 26.80 -3.19
CA HIS A 176 -35.21 26.39 -4.10
C HIS A 176 -35.14 27.06 -5.47
N ARG A 177 -34.08 27.83 -5.75
CA ARG A 177 -33.96 28.61 -6.98
C ARG A 177 -32.86 28.02 -7.89
N ARG A 178 -33.05 28.19 -9.19
CA ARG A 178 -32.01 27.89 -10.16
C ARG A 178 -31.06 29.09 -10.29
N LEU A 179 -29.78 28.87 -10.11
CA LEU A 179 -28.75 29.89 -10.13
C LEU A 179 -27.96 29.82 -11.46
N THR A 180 -27.46 30.98 -11.87
CA THR A 180 -26.39 31.02 -12.88
C THR A 180 -25.01 30.88 -12.17
N PRO A 181 -23.96 30.51 -12.91
CA PRO A 181 -22.59 30.44 -12.34
C PRO A 181 -22.15 31.78 -11.70
N GLU A 182 -22.53 32.92 -12.30
CA GLU A 182 -22.17 34.25 -11.82
C GLU A 182 -22.86 34.54 -10.45
N ARG A 183 -24.13 34.14 -10.31
CA ARG A 183 -24.85 34.28 -9.03
C ARG A 183 -24.28 33.33 -7.96
N LEU A 184 -23.89 32.13 -8.32
CA LEU A 184 -23.19 31.21 -7.39
C LEU A 184 -21.86 31.81 -6.94
N ALA A 185 -21.08 32.40 -7.87
CA ALA A 185 -19.82 33.06 -7.56
C ALA A 185 -19.95 34.29 -6.66
N ALA A 186 -21.15 34.92 -6.60
CA ALA A 186 -21.43 36.01 -5.69
C ALA A 186 -21.73 35.58 -4.24
N LEU A 187 -21.93 34.28 -4.00
CA LEU A 187 -22.12 33.72 -2.65
C LEU A 187 -20.77 33.47 -1.98
N GLU A 188 -20.77 33.50 -0.67
CA GLU A 188 -19.60 33.19 0.14
C GLU A 188 -19.23 31.71 0.00
N LEU A 189 -18.00 31.43 -0.39
CA LEU A 189 -17.49 30.05 -0.57
C LEU A 189 -16.67 29.59 0.64
N ILE A 190 -17.02 28.45 1.21
CA ILE A 190 -16.15 27.67 2.08
C ILE A 190 -15.45 26.61 1.24
N ALA A 191 -14.18 26.83 0.95
CA ALA A 191 -13.39 25.92 0.13
C ALA A 191 -12.80 24.76 0.95
N VAL A 192 -12.78 23.58 0.37
CA VAL A 192 -12.06 22.43 0.94
C VAL A 192 -10.71 22.29 0.26
N LYS A 193 -9.64 22.46 1.02
CA LYS A 193 -8.27 22.25 0.57
C LYS A 193 -7.75 20.97 1.19
N THR A 194 -7.96 19.85 0.51
CA THR A 194 -7.29 18.61 0.88
C THR A 194 -5.86 18.63 0.30
N LYS A 195 -4.89 18.00 0.98
CA LYS A 195 -3.51 17.89 0.44
C LYS A 195 -3.47 17.19 -0.94
N THR A 196 -4.49 16.43 -1.27
CA THR A 196 -4.68 15.78 -2.58
C THR A 196 -5.06 16.79 -3.68
N ARG A 197 -5.61 17.96 -3.32
CA ARG A 197 -6.07 19.03 -4.25
C ARG A 197 -5.15 20.25 -4.32
N SER A 198 -3.93 20.18 -3.78
CA SER A 198 -3.05 21.35 -3.65
C SER A 198 -2.66 22.02 -4.98
N ASN A 199 -2.90 21.39 -6.13
CA ASN A 199 -2.53 21.87 -7.47
C ASN A 199 -3.75 22.18 -8.37
N GLU A 200 -4.97 22.22 -7.86
CA GLU A 200 -6.10 22.68 -8.68
C GLU A 200 -5.96 24.19 -8.94
N LYS A 201 -5.92 24.56 -10.22
CA LYS A 201 -5.98 25.95 -10.61
C LYS A 201 -7.33 26.54 -10.13
N PRO A 202 -7.32 27.75 -9.57
CA PRO A 202 -8.57 28.41 -9.22
C PRO A 202 -9.49 28.46 -10.44
N VAL A 203 -10.77 28.18 -10.24
CA VAL A 203 -11.76 28.28 -11.31
C VAL A 203 -11.75 29.72 -11.80
N LYS A 204 -11.58 29.91 -13.11
CA LYS A 204 -11.51 31.23 -13.75
C LYS A 204 -12.76 32.03 -13.36
N ASN A 205 -12.58 33.25 -12.82
CA ASN A 205 -13.64 34.15 -12.34
C ASN A 205 -14.34 33.77 -11.03
N GLN A 206 -13.78 32.86 -10.21
CA GLN A 206 -14.29 32.60 -8.87
C GLN A 206 -13.60 33.54 -7.87
N PRO A 207 -14.31 34.25 -7.00
CA PRO A 207 -13.69 35.04 -5.95
C PRO A 207 -12.89 34.14 -5.02
N PRO A 208 -11.86 34.67 -4.35
CA PRO A 208 -11.12 33.89 -3.36
C PRO A 208 -12.08 33.39 -2.28
N PRO A 209 -11.92 32.14 -1.81
CA PRO A 209 -12.77 31.61 -0.76
C PRO A 209 -12.63 32.42 0.52
N SER A 210 -13.75 32.72 1.18
CA SER A 210 -13.75 33.43 2.47
C SER A 210 -13.14 32.56 3.59
N ARG A 211 -13.29 31.27 3.48
CA ARG A 211 -12.77 30.26 4.44
C ARG A 211 -12.23 29.06 3.69
N VAL A 212 -11.12 28.50 4.22
CA VAL A 212 -10.52 27.28 3.70
C VAL A 212 -10.42 26.27 4.84
N VAL A 213 -10.96 25.08 4.63
CA VAL A 213 -10.96 24.00 5.63
C VAL A 213 -10.27 22.74 5.08
N PRO A 214 -9.73 21.87 5.96
CA PRO A 214 -8.97 20.71 5.52
C PRO A 214 -9.84 19.49 5.12
N SER A 215 -11.15 19.53 5.41
CA SER A 215 -12.03 18.38 5.16
C SER A 215 -13.41 18.79 4.69
N TYR A 216 -14.09 17.90 3.97
CA TYR A 216 -15.46 18.11 3.50
C TYR A 216 -16.46 18.14 4.67
N LEU A 217 -16.26 17.31 5.69
CA LEU A 217 -17.15 17.31 6.86
C LEU A 217 -17.04 18.61 7.67
N ALA A 218 -15.85 19.21 7.75
CA ALA A 218 -15.69 20.53 8.35
C ALA A 218 -16.42 21.62 7.53
N ALA A 219 -16.32 21.57 6.20
CA ALA A 219 -17.06 22.48 5.33
C ALA A 219 -18.57 22.33 5.51
N VAL A 220 -19.08 21.11 5.53
CA VAL A 220 -20.51 20.78 5.76
C VAL A 220 -21.01 21.35 7.08
N SER A 221 -20.24 21.20 8.16
CA SER A 221 -20.59 21.73 9.48
C SER A 221 -20.70 23.26 9.48
N LEU A 222 -19.76 23.95 8.81
CA LEU A 222 -19.78 25.42 8.72
C LEU A 222 -20.91 25.94 7.82
N VAL A 223 -21.21 25.28 6.72
CA VAL A 223 -22.29 25.63 5.80
C VAL A 223 -23.65 25.53 6.48
N ARG A 224 -23.85 24.52 7.32
CA ARG A 224 -25.07 24.31 8.07
C ARG A 224 -25.48 25.56 8.88
N GLU A 225 -24.51 26.27 9.45
CA GLU A 225 -24.70 27.39 10.37
C GLU A 225 -24.45 28.76 9.69
N SER A 226 -24.42 28.82 8.34
CA SER A 226 -24.13 30.07 7.61
C SER A 226 -24.90 30.17 6.28
N ASP A 227 -24.84 31.34 5.65
CA ASP A 227 -25.33 31.56 4.29
C ASP A 227 -24.26 31.31 3.21
N ALA A 228 -23.15 30.68 3.58
CA ALA A 228 -22.14 30.28 2.65
C ALA A 228 -22.53 28.98 1.94
N TYR A 229 -21.89 28.73 0.80
CA TYR A 229 -21.95 27.42 0.15
C TYR A 229 -20.60 26.72 0.18
N THR A 230 -20.61 25.41 0.00
CA THR A 230 -19.44 24.61 -0.34
C THR A 230 -19.73 23.72 -1.54
N VAL A 231 -18.70 23.07 -2.07
CA VAL A 231 -18.85 22.10 -3.16
C VAL A 231 -18.45 20.71 -2.69
N LEU A 232 -19.29 19.73 -2.98
CA LEU A 232 -19.07 18.34 -2.57
C LEU A 232 -19.06 17.41 -3.81
N PRO A 233 -18.33 16.30 -3.77
CA PRO A 233 -18.61 15.17 -4.65
C PRO A 233 -20.05 14.71 -4.49
N SER A 234 -20.74 14.41 -5.59
CA SER A 234 -22.18 14.10 -5.56
C SER A 234 -22.50 12.85 -4.73
N ARG A 235 -21.61 11.87 -4.71
CA ARG A 235 -21.75 10.69 -3.85
C ARG A 235 -21.69 11.05 -2.36
N LEU A 236 -20.79 11.95 -1.96
CA LEU A 236 -20.74 12.44 -0.58
C LEU A 236 -22.01 13.23 -0.27
N ALA A 237 -22.44 14.13 -1.16
CA ALA A 237 -23.66 14.89 -1.00
C ALA A 237 -24.84 13.97 -0.71
N ALA A 238 -25.00 12.88 -1.49
CA ALA A 238 -26.07 11.89 -1.28
C ALA A 238 -26.09 11.27 0.13
N VAL A 239 -24.95 11.21 0.81
CA VAL A 239 -24.87 10.66 2.18
C VAL A 239 -25.13 11.72 3.25
N VAL A 240 -24.65 12.95 3.04
CA VAL A 240 -24.61 13.95 4.13
C VAL A 240 -25.74 14.97 4.10
N LEU A 241 -26.43 15.17 2.97
CA LEU A 241 -27.42 16.24 2.83
C LEU A 241 -28.53 16.20 3.90
N ASP A 242 -29.17 15.05 4.08
CA ASP A 242 -30.25 14.91 5.04
C ASP A 242 -29.74 14.96 6.49
N THR A 243 -28.66 14.27 6.79
CA THR A 243 -28.07 14.20 8.13
C THR A 243 -27.66 15.58 8.65
N PHE A 244 -27.11 16.42 7.76
CA PHE A 244 -26.64 17.76 8.14
C PHE A 244 -27.65 18.87 7.83
N GLY A 245 -28.86 18.57 7.37
CA GLY A 245 -29.85 19.57 7.03
C GLY A 245 -29.40 20.48 5.88
N LEU A 246 -28.75 19.91 4.88
CA LEU A 246 -28.26 20.63 3.71
C LEU A 246 -29.13 20.39 2.48
N ARG A 247 -28.91 21.21 1.46
CA ARG A 247 -29.57 21.09 0.16
C ARG A 247 -28.58 21.35 -0.98
N ARG A 248 -28.72 20.58 -2.06
CA ARG A 248 -28.01 20.83 -3.31
C ARG A 248 -28.61 22.04 -4.00
N LEU A 249 -27.76 22.96 -4.44
CA LEU A 249 -28.17 24.05 -5.33
C LEU A 249 -28.26 23.57 -6.78
N THR A 250 -29.26 24.04 -7.49
CA THR A 250 -29.36 23.80 -8.93
C THR A 250 -28.68 24.98 -9.65
N VAL A 251 -27.62 24.68 -10.40
CA VAL A 251 -26.87 25.68 -11.19
C VAL A 251 -27.03 25.35 -12.66
N THR A 252 -27.16 26.41 -13.51
CA THR A 252 -27.20 26.23 -14.97
C THR A 252 -25.83 25.83 -15.50
N GLY A 253 -25.80 24.98 -16.55
CA GLY A 253 -24.58 24.44 -17.13
C GLY A 253 -24.28 23.02 -16.66
N GLU A 254 -23.22 22.45 -17.16
CA GLU A 254 -22.78 21.11 -16.77
C GLU A 254 -21.97 21.17 -15.47
N PRO A 255 -22.21 20.24 -14.54
CA PRO A 255 -21.40 20.13 -13.33
C PRO A 255 -19.95 19.73 -13.67
N ALA A 256 -19.00 20.25 -12.90
CA ALA A 256 -17.61 19.82 -13.01
C ALA A 256 -17.49 18.33 -12.67
N LYS A 257 -16.82 17.59 -13.53
CA LYS A 257 -16.59 16.15 -13.36
C LYS A 257 -15.19 15.90 -12.81
N ILE A 258 -15.10 14.97 -11.88
CA ILE A 258 -13.84 14.47 -11.32
C ILE A 258 -13.70 12.98 -11.55
N ALA A 259 -12.48 12.49 -11.70
CA ALA A 259 -12.19 11.07 -11.77
C ALA A 259 -11.54 10.63 -10.45
N ILE A 260 -12.16 9.68 -9.78
CA ILE A 260 -11.59 9.03 -8.61
C ILE A 260 -10.83 7.79 -9.08
N ALA A 261 -9.60 7.67 -8.62
CA ALA A 261 -8.71 6.57 -8.95
C ALA A 261 -7.99 6.04 -7.72
N GLN A 262 -7.48 4.84 -7.81
CA GLN A 262 -6.48 4.32 -6.89
C GLN A 262 -5.10 4.42 -7.52
N ALA A 263 -4.09 4.73 -6.71
CA ALA A 263 -2.71 4.88 -7.15
C ALA A 263 -1.74 4.24 -6.15
N TRP A 264 -0.66 3.65 -6.67
CA TRP A 264 0.33 2.93 -5.85
C TRP A 264 1.74 2.98 -6.48
N SER A 265 2.76 2.72 -5.66
CA SER A 265 4.13 2.57 -6.14
C SER A 265 4.32 1.22 -6.87
N PRO A 266 5.10 1.17 -7.97
CA PRO A 266 5.44 -0.08 -8.68
C PRO A 266 6.04 -1.18 -7.78
N ARG A 267 6.66 -0.83 -6.66
CA ARG A 267 7.18 -1.80 -5.67
C ARG A 267 6.12 -2.81 -5.21
N PHE A 268 4.83 -2.45 -5.31
CA PHE A 268 3.70 -3.29 -4.93
C PHE A 268 3.07 -4.04 -6.12
N ASP A 269 3.64 -3.96 -7.33
CA ASP A 269 3.04 -4.62 -8.51
C ASP A 269 2.97 -6.13 -8.33
N ASN A 270 3.99 -6.74 -7.73
CA ASN A 270 4.09 -8.18 -7.46
C ASN A 270 3.65 -8.59 -6.04
N ASP A 271 3.25 -7.65 -5.18
CA ASP A 271 2.73 -7.94 -3.85
C ASP A 271 1.30 -8.49 -3.96
N ALA A 272 1.12 -9.77 -3.67
CA ALA A 272 -0.15 -10.47 -3.77
C ALA A 272 -1.21 -9.89 -2.81
N GLY A 273 -0.83 -9.50 -1.59
CA GLY A 273 -1.72 -8.86 -0.61
C GLY A 273 -2.19 -7.49 -1.08
N HIS A 274 -1.28 -6.70 -1.64
CA HIS A 274 -1.62 -5.40 -2.20
C HIS A 274 -2.51 -5.53 -3.45
N THR A 275 -2.25 -6.54 -4.31
CA THR A 275 -3.08 -6.84 -5.47
C THR A 275 -4.51 -7.21 -5.06
N TRP A 276 -4.65 -8.03 -4.02
CA TRP A 276 -5.93 -8.36 -3.41
C TRP A 276 -6.64 -7.10 -2.88
N LEU A 277 -5.95 -6.22 -2.13
CA LEU A 277 -6.53 -4.97 -1.62
C LEU A 277 -7.08 -4.09 -2.74
N ARG A 278 -6.31 -3.89 -3.83
CA ARG A 278 -6.78 -3.16 -5.02
C ARG A 278 -8.06 -3.77 -5.61
N GLY A 279 -8.15 -5.09 -5.58
CA GLY A 279 -9.35 -5.83 -5.94
C GLY A 279 -10.53 -5.53 -5.03
N CYS A 280 -10.32 -5.47 -3.71
CA CYS A 280 -11.33 -5.11 -2.71
C CYS A 280 -11.89 -3.71 -2.97
N VAL A 281 -11.03 -2.73 -3.23
CA VAL A 281 -11.43 -1.34 -3.56
C VAL A 281 -12.31 -1.30 -4.81
N ARG A 282 -11.98 -2.07 -5.85
CA ARG A 282 -12.81 -2.15 -7.06
C ARG A 282 -14.19 -2.73 -6.79
N ARG A 283 -14.28 -3.80 -6.00
CA ARG A 283 -15.57 -4.42 -5.64
C ARG A 283 -16.40 -3.50 -4.72
N ALA A 284 -15.75 -2.81 -3.79
CA ALA A 284 -16.42 -1.89 -2.88
C ALA A 284 -17.10 -0.71 -3.60
N ARG A 285 -16.56 -0.25 -4.75
CA ARG A 285 -17.18 0.83 -5.53
C ARG A 285 -18.55 0.45 -6.12
N GLU A 286 -18.80 -0.84 -6.32
CA GLU A 286 -20.00 -1.40 -6.96
C GLU A 286 -21.09 -1.72 -5.93
N ALA A 287 -20.72 -1.88 -4.66
CA ALA A 287 -21.68 -2.07 -3.57
C ALA A 287 -22.35 -0.73 -3.24
N ARG A 288 -23.61 -0.60 -3.60
CA ARG A 288 -24.48 0.53 -3.22
C ARG A 288 -25.21 0.25 -1.91
#